data_fea84e07576b95838d02d74e539f048d
#
_entry.id   fea84e07576b95838d02d74e539f048d
#
_cell.length_a   1.000
_cell.length_b   1.000
_cell.length_c   1.000
_cell.angle_alpha   90.00
_cell.angle_beta   90.00
_cell.angle_gamma   90.00
#
_symmetry.space_group_name_H-M   'P 1'
#
loop_
_entity.id
_entity.type
_entity.pdbx_description
1 polymer ?
#
loop_
_entity_poly.entity_id
_entity_poly.type
_entity_poly.pdbx_seq_one_letter_code
_entity_poly.pdbx_strand_id
1 'polypeptide(L)'
;NHLLFEAQRMVYAGAFFPEFKEATGWRESGISILNREIKKQVYPDGGQYELDPHYHLAAINIFCKALRMADVNGFRQEFPVEYVNTVKNMIEFYANICFPDYSNPCFSDAKLGDRPAEVRNYQDWLKLFPDCDWIRYYATEGREGSPLPNLSHGALTSGFFTFRNGWKQDATVMVVKAGPKGEWHCQPDNGTFELWFNGRNLFPDSGSYVYAGDDEVMKLRNWFRRTSSHNTLTLDEKNLQTTQSVTKLWQPEGNEQILVTENPHYEGLKHRRSVFFVDQSYFVIVDEAVGDAKGTVNLNYHLCEGTVNVDDKSHILTTAY
;
A
#
# COMPACT_ATOMS: atom_id res chain seq x y z
N ASN A 1 15.70 4.10 -2.04
CA ASN A 1 15.65 4.44 -0.59
C ASN A 1 17.01 4.79 0.03
N HIS A 2 18.15 4.22 -0.42
CA HIS A 2 19.47 4.53 0.14
C HIS A 2 19.76 6.04 0.10
N LEU A 3 19.55 6.68 -1.04
CA LEU A 3 19.75 8.13 -1.19
C LEU A 3 18.89 8.96 -0.20
N LEU A 4 17.66 8.52 0.08
CA LEU A 4 16.81 9.21 1.05
C LEU A 4 17.39 9.11 2.47
N PHE A 5 17.89 7.94 2.87
CA PHE A 5 18.56 7.76 4.15
C PHE A 5 19.80 8.61 4.28
N GLU A 6 20.64 8.64 3.24
CA GLU A 6 21.87 9.45 3.20
C GLU A 6 21.52 10.94 3.33
N ALA A 7 20.57 11.42 2.54
CA ALA A 7 20.13 12.82 2.60
C ALA A 7 19.55 13.19 3.98
N GLN A 8 18.73 12.32 4.57
CA GLN A 8 18.23 12.52 5.93
C GLN A 8 19.38 12.61 6.95
N ARG A 9 20.40 11.75 6.82
CA ARG A 9 21.57 11.78 7.72
C ARG A 9 22.40 13.04 7.55
N MET A 10 22.47 13.61 6.35
CA MET A 10 23.10 14.93 6.10
C MET A 10 22.34 16.04 6.86
N VAL A 11 21.00 16.03 6.82
CA VAL A 11 20.20 16.97 7.62
C VAL A 11 20.50 16.82 9.11
N TYR A 12 20.59 15.58 9.59
CA TYR A 12 20.90 15.29 11.00
C TYR A 12 22.30 15.76 11.36
N ALA A 13 23.32 15.43 10.56
CA ALA A 13 24.69 15.84 10.83
C ALA A 13 24.83 17.37 10.93
N GLY A 14 24.20 18.09 9.97
CA GLY A 14 24.21 19.55 9.99
C GLY A 14 23.46 20.20 11.16
N ALA A 15 22.47 19.49 11.75
CA ALA A 15 21.75 19.95 12.93
C ALA A 15 22.48 19.61 14.24
N PHE A 16 23.08 18.41 14.34
CA PHE A 16 23.77 17.94 15.55
C PHE A 16 25.16 18.52 15.77
N PHE A 17 25.84 18.90 14.71
CA PHE A 17 27.23 19.37 14.73
C PHE A 17 27.37 20.77 14.13
N PRO A 18 26.65 21.78 14.66
CA PRO A 18 26.65 23.13 14.11
C PRO A 18 28.01 23.84 14.18
N GLU A 19 28.93 23.34 15.00
CA GLU A 19 30.30 23.85 15.15
C GLU A 19 31.20 23.54 13.94
N PHE A 20 30.85 22.60 13.07
CA PHE A 20 31.62 22.33 11.86
C PHE A 20 31.31 23.36 10.77
N LYS A 21 32.34 23.79 10.05
CA LYS A 21 32.21 24.77 8.95
C LYS A 21 31.25 24.29 7.86
N GLU A 22 31.22 23.00 7.62
CA GLU A 22 30.43 22.33 6.60
C GLU A 22 28.98 22.03 7.03
N ALA A 23 28.64 22.19 8.30
CA ALA A 23 27.34 21.79 8.86
C ALA A 23 26.14 22.36 8.11
N THR A 24 26.16 23.65 7.80
CA THR A 24 25.12 24.31 7.00
C THR A 24 25.02 23.69 5.61
N GLY A 25 26.16 23.47 4.93
CA GLY A 25 26.18 22.85 3.61
C GLY A 25 25.65 21.41 3.59
N TRP A 26 25.92 20.61 4.63
CA TRP A 26 25.34 19.27 4.77
C TRP A 26 23.82 19.34 4.90
N ARG A 27 23.31 20.20 5.78
CA ARG A 27 21.87 20.40 6.00
C ARG A 27 21.16 20.84 4.72
N GLU A 28 21.64 21.90 4.06
CA GLU A 28 21.06 22.43 2.84
C GLU A 28 21.09 21.41 1.69
N SER A 29 22.18 20.68 1.53
CA SER A 29 22.31 19.63 0.53
C SER A 29 21.33 18.49 0.81
N GLY A 30 21.21 18.03 2.07
CA GLY A 30 20.27 17.00 2.46
C GLY A 30 18.82 17.41 2.19
N ILE A 31 18.43 18.63 2.56
CA ILE A 31 17.10 19.18 2.28
C ILE A 31 16.82 19.30 0.78
N SER A 32 17.79 19.77 0.01
CA SER A 32 17.68 19.88 -1.45
C SER A 32 17.44 18.51 -2.10
N ILE A 33 18.20 17.49 -1.69
CA ILE A 33 18.02 16.11 -2.17
C ILE A 33 16.63 15.59 -1.80
N LEU A 34 16.20 15.71 -0.54
CA LEU A 34 14.89 15.25 -0.11
C LEU A 34 13.75 15.93 -0.87
N ASN A 35 13.86 17.24 -1.11
CA ASN A 35 12.89 18.00 -1.91
C ASN A 35 12.81 17.54 -3.37
N ARG A 36 13.92 17.19 -3.97
CA ARG A 36 13.95 16.64 -5.32
C ARG A 36 13.35 15.25 -5.36
N GLU A 37 13.77 14.39 -4.45
CA GLU A 37 13.38 12.99 -4.46
C GLU A 37 11.91 12.78 -4.08
N ILE A 38 11.33 13.57 -3.20
CA ILE A 38 9.89 13.46 -2.87
C ILE A 38 9.01 13.73 -4.10
N LYS A 39 9.39 14.70 -4.93
CA LYS A 39 8.68 15.01 -6.18
C LYS A 39 8.84 13.94 -7.25
N LYS A 40 9.95 13.19 -7.22
CA LYS A 40 10.23 12.11 -8.17
C LYS A 40 9.60 10.78 -7.75
N GLN A 41 9.58 10.49 -6.45
CA GLN A 41 9.25 9.18 -5.92
C GLN A 41 7.81 9.07 -5.41
N VAL A 42 7.06 10.17 -5.34
CA VAL A 42 5.70 10.18 -4.82
C VAL A 42 4.74 10.63 -5.90
N TYR A 43 3.73 9.81 -6.14
CA TYR A 43 2.63 10.14 -7.06
C TYR A 43 1.75 11.25 -6.49
N PRO A 44 0.97 11.97 -7.34
CA PRO A 44 0.08 13.04 -6.89
C PRO A 44 -0.95 12.62 -5.83
N ASP A 45 -1.33 11.34 -5.80
CA ASP A 45 -2.25 10.74 -4.84
C ASP A 45 -1.57 10.28 -3.52
N GLY A 46 -0.29 10.57 -3.36
CA GLY A 46 0.49 10.23 -2.16
C GLY A 46 1.19 8.88 -2.20
N GLY A 47 0.87 8.01 -3.15
CA GLY A 47 1.53 6.69 -3.27
C GLY A 47 3.01 6.82 -3.62
N GLN A 48 3.88 6.00 -3.02
CA GLN A 48 5.30 5.96 -3.33
C GLN A 48 5.55 5.01 -4.52
N TYR A 49 6.45 5.37 -5.43
CA TYR A 49 6.62 4.79 -6.75
C TYR A 49 7.05 3.30 -6.78
N GLU A 50 7.52 2.73 -5.66
CA GLU A 50 7.80 1.31 -5.56
C GLU A 50 6.52 0.47 -5.41
N LEU A 51 5.38 1.10 -5.12
CA LEU A 51 4.05 0.47 -4.99
C LEU A 51 4.04 -0.70 -3.99
N ASP A 52 4.81 -0.55 -2.95
CA ASP A 52 5.00 -1.48 -1.85
C ASP A 52 4.64 -0.79 -0.53
N PRO A 53 3.63 -1.25 0.22
CA PRO A 53 3.17 -0.57 1.43
C PRO A 53 4.24 -0.42 2.52
N HIS A 54 5.14 -1.41 2.67
CA HIS A 54 6.20 -1.35 3.66
C HIS A 54 7.29 -0.33 3.29
N TYR A 55 7.71 -0.30 2.00
CA TYR A 55 8.67 0.70 1.53
C TYR A 55 8.07 2.10 1.45
N HIS A 56 6.76 2.20 1.21
CA HIS A 56 6.03 3.46 1.33
C HIS A 56 6.10 4.00 2.77
N LEU A 57 5.83 3.18 3.78
CA LEU A 57 5.96 3.54 5.19
C LEU A 57 7.39 3.96 5.55
N ALA A 58 8.40 3.23 5.04
CA ALA A 58 9.80 3.59 5.25
C ALA A 58 10.12 4.98 4.68
N ALA A 59 9.62 5.31 3.48
CA ALA A 59 9.78 6.63 2.87
C ALA A 59 9.08 7.74 3.69
N ILE A 60 7.84 7.52 4.14
CA ILE A 60 7.15 8.46 5.06
C ILE A 60 8.05 8.75 6.26
N ASN A 61 8.56 7.71 6.91
CA ASN A 61 9.36 7.87 8.11
C ASN A 61 10.67 8.62 7.88
N ILE A 62 11.30 8.45 6.72
CA ILE A 62 12.50 9.22 6.34
C ILE A 62 12.14 10.71 6.21
N PHE A 63 11.12 11.03 5.43
CA PHE A 63 10.69 12.41 5.20
C PHE A 63 10.18 13.09 6.48
N CYS A 64 9.38 12.41 7.28
CA CYS A 64 8.90 12.91 8.58
C CYS A 64 10.03 13.19 9.57
N LYS A 65 11.03 12.28 9.66
CA LYS A 65 12.16 12.46 10.57
C LYS A 65 13.02 13.67 10.20
N ALA A 66 13.20 13.94 8.90
CA ALA A 66 13.88 15.15 8.45
C ALA A 66 13.11 16.42 8.85
N LEU A 67 11.78 16.45 8.65
CA LEU A 67 10.91 17.53 9.12
C LEU A 67 10.97 17.71 10.64
N ARG A 68 10.91 16.62 11.38
CA ARG A 68 10.97 16.66 12.85
C ARG A 68 12.28 17.23 13.35
N MET A 69 13.40 16.86 12.69
CA MET A 69 14.71 17.45 12.98
C MET A 69 14.70 18.98 12.77
N ALA A 70 14.06 19.43 11.68
CA ALA A 70 13.93 20.85 11.39
C ALA A 70 13.05 21.59 12.41
N ASP A 71 11.93 20.99 12.86
CA ASP A 71 11.07 21.58 13.88
C ASP A 71 11.81 21.82 15.21
N VAL A 72 12.51 20.80 15.71
CA VAL A 72 13.16 20.88 17.03
C VAL A 72 14.41 21.77 17.03
N ASN A 73 14.98 22.05 15.86
CA ASN A 73 16.16 22.89 15.71
C ASN A 73 15.86 24.25 15.06
N GLY A 74 14.60 24.60 14.81
CA GLY A 74 14.18 25.93 14.38
C GLY A 74 14.48 26.28 12.92
N PHE A 75 14.61 25.28 12.03
CA PHE A 75 14.80 25.50 10.60
C PHE A 75 13.73 24.89 9.70
N ARG A 76 12.50 24.68 10.24
CA ARG A 76 11.34 24.17 9.50
C ARG A 76 11.07 24.92 8.21
N GLN A 77 11.31 26.24 8.17
CA GLN A 77 11.11 27.11 7.01
C GLN A 77 12.01 26.77 5.82
N GLU A 78 13.06 25.98 6.00
CA GLU A 78 13.92 25.49 4.92
C GLU A 78 13.24 24.39 4.08
N PHE A 79 12.16 23.78 4.59
CA PHE A 79 11.33 22.83 3.84
C PHE A 79 10.15 23.56 3.18
N PRO A 80 9.97 23.44 1.85
CA PRO A 80 8.82 24.03 1.16
C PRO A 80 7.48 23.48 1.65
N VAL A 81 6.41 24.29 1.54
CA VAL A 81 5.05 23.89 1.90
C VAL A 81 4.60 22.65 1.10
N GLU A 82 4.99 22.56 -0.16
CA GLU A 82 4.69 21.40 -1.03
C GLU A 82 5.29 20.10 -0.49
N TYR A 83 6.50 20.15 0.07
CA TYR A 83 7.11 18.98 0.71
C TYR A 83 6.26 18.50 1.89
N VAL A 84 5.87 19.43 2.76
CA VAL A 84 5.05 19.15 3.96
C VAL A 84 3.71 18.56 3.57
N ASN A 85 3.05 19.15 2.56
CA ASN A 85 1.78 18.66 2.04
C ASN A 85 1.91 17.27 1.42
N THR A 86 2.98 17.02 0.66
CA THR A 86 3.23 15.70 0.08
C THR A 86 3.43 14.65 1.16
N VAL A 87 4.19 14.95 2.21
CA VAL A 87 4.36 14.04 3.37
C VAL A 87 3.01 13.72 4.02
N LYS A 88 2.14 14.73 4.20
CA LYS A 88 0.80 14.51 4.75
C LYS A 88 -0.04 13.62 3.84
N ASN A 89 0.00 13.84 2.53
CA ASN A 89 -0.72 13.01 1.54
C ASN A 89 -0.21 11.56 1.54
N MET A 90 1.11 11.35 1.72
CA MET A 90 1.66 9.99 1.87
C MET A 90 1.11 9.27 3.09
N ILE A 91 0.99 9.96 4.22
CA ILE A 91 0.40 9.40 5.44
C ILE A 91 -1.09 9.08 5.22
N GLU A 92 -1.83 9.97 4.54
CA GLU A 92 -3.24 9.77 4.22
C GLU A 92 -3.44 8.57 3.29
N PHE A 93 -2.62 8.44 2.24
CA PHE A 93 -2.60 7.26 1.39
C PHE A 93 -2.41 5.98 2.20
N TYR A 94 -1.40 5.95 3.09
CA TYR A 94 -1.12 4.79 3.95
C TYR A 94 -2.30 4.44 4.86
N ALA A 95 -2.90 5.44 5.50
CA ALA A 95 -4.08 5.24 6.35
C ALA A 95 -5.29 4.67 5.58
N ASN A 96 -5.45 5.07 4.31
CA ASN A 96 -6.53 4.57 3.46
C ASN A 96 -6.37 3.10 3.06
N ILE A 97 -5.15 2.60 2.90
CA ILE A 97 -4.91 1.20 2.51
C ILE A 97 -4.76 0.24 3.69
N CYS A 98 -4.53 0.75 4.92
CA CYS A 98 -4.38 -0.10 6.11
C CYS A 98 -5.70 -0.70 6.57
N PHE A 99 -5.61 -1.89 7.18
CA PHE A 99 -6.72 -2.60 7.80
C PHE A 99 -7.04 -2.04 9.20
N PRO A 100 -8.21 -2.40 9.78
CA PRO A 100 -8.63 -1.89 11.08
C PRO A 100 -7.71 -2.24 12.26
N ASP A 101 -6.89 -3.27 12.13
CA ASP A 101 -5.87 -3.65 13.11
C ASP A 101 -4.55 -2.89 12.93
N TYR A 102 -4.50 -1.91 12.02
CA TYR A 102 -3.33 -1.13 11.63
C TYR A 102 -2.33 -1.86 10.73
N SER A 103 -2.56 -3.13 10.41
CA SER A 103 -1.72 -3.81 9.42
C SER A 103 -1.94 -3.25 8.01
N ASN A 104 -0.90 -3.29 7.20
CA ASN A 104 -0.96 -2.94 5.79
C ASN A 104 -1.20 -4.20 4.93
N PRO A 105 -1.73 -4.07 3.72
CA PRO A 105 -1.72 -5.17 2.77
C PRO A 105 -0.27 -5.57 2.41
N CYS A 106 -0.08 -6.87 2.21
CA CYS A 106 1.23 -7.45 1.91
C CYS A 106 1.53 -7.51 0.40
N PHE A 107 1.07 -6.54 -0.38
CA PHE A 107 1.38 -6.46 -1.81
C PHE A 107 2.88 -6.25 -2.03
N SER A 108 3.39 -6.83 -3.12
CA SER A 108 4.80 -6.70 -3.50
C SER A 108 5.75 -7.29 -2.45
N ASP A 109 6.88 -6.68 -2.18
CA ASP A 109 7.82 -7.12 -1.14
C ASP A 109 7.42 -6.64 0.27
N ALA A 110 6.15 -6.26 0.49
CA ALA A 110 5.71 -5.76 1.78
C ALA A 110 5.80 -6.82 2.90
N LYS A 111 5.93 -6.32 4.11
CA LYS A 111 5.81 -7.09 5.35
C LYS A 111 4.62 -6.60 6.11
N LEU A 112 3.98 -7.50 6.82
CA LEU A 112 2.86 -7.16 7.68
C LEU A 112 3.29 -6.16 8.76
N GLY A 113 2.54 -5.07 8.88
CA GLY A 113 2.72 -4.07 9.92
C GLY A 113 2.36 -4.62 11.31
N ASP A 114 2.99 -4.08 12.33
CA ASP A 114 2.73 -4.40 13.73
C ASP A 114 1.97 -3.23 14.39
N ARG A 115 0.78 -3.50 14.92
CA ARG A 115 -0.09 -2.45 15.49
C ARG A 115 0.62 -1.53 16.49
N PRO A 116 1.39 -2.01 17.49
CA PRO A 116 2.12 -1.13 18.38
C PRO A 116 3.13 -0.21 17.68
N ALA A 117 3.78 -0.70 16.62
CA ALA A 117 4.71 0.11 15.83
C ALA A 117 3.96 1.16 15.00
N GLU A 118 2.84 0.79 14.39
CA GLU A 118 2.03 1.71 13.60
C GLU A 118 1.40 2.80 14.46
N VAL A 119 0.88 2.48 15.63
CA VAL A 119 0.38 3.50 16.58
C VAL A 119 1.48 4.48 16.95
N ARG A 120 2.72 4.02 17.19
CA ARG A 120 3.86 4.92 17.43
C ARG A 120 4.17 5.81 16.22
N ASN A 121 4.06 5.30 15.01
CA ASN A 121 4.22 6.11 13.80
C ASN A 121 3.19 7.25 13.76
N TYR A 122 1.90 6.96 13.98
CA TYR A 122 0.85 7.99 14.04
C TYR A 122 1.08 8.99 15.18
N GLN A 123 1.56 8.56 16.35
CA GLN A 123 1.92 9.45 17.46
C GLN A 123 3.07 10.40 17.08
N ASP A 124 4.06 9.92 16.33
CA ASP A 124 5.16 10.76 15.83
C ASP A 124 4.70 11.71 14.74
N TRP A 125 3.83 11.28 13.83
CA TRP A 125 3.25 12.12 12.79
C TRP A 125 2.31 13.19 13.38
N LEU A 126 1.59 12.90 14.46
CA LEU A 126 0.77 13.88 15.16
C LEU A 126 1.59 15.05 15.72
N LYS A 127 2.86 14.82 16.10
CA LYS A 127 3.77 15.89 16.51
C LYS A 127 4.12 16.86 15.39
N LEU A 128 4.06 16.40 14.12
CA LEU A 128 4.27 17.22 12.93
C LEU A 128 2.99 17.92 12.45
N PHE A 129 1.85 17.28 12.68
CA PHE A 129 0.53 17.70 12.22
C PHE A 129 -0.48 17.73 13.40
N PRO A 130 -0.24 18.59 14.44
CA PRO A 130 -1.00 18.54 15.69
C PRO A 130 -2.50 18.84 15.51
N ASP A 131 -2.87 19.59 14.47
CA ASP A 131 -4.25 19.97 14.19
C ASP A 131 -4.96 18.96 13.25
N CYS A 132 -4.31 17.84 12.91
CA CYS A 132 -4.89 16.85 12.01
C CYS A 132 -5.72 15.82 12.78
N ASP A 133 -7.06 15.95 12.66
CA ASP A 133 -8.04 15.20 13.43
C ASP A 133 -7.95 13.68 13.16
N TRP A 134 -7.80 13.26 11.89
CA TRP A 134 -7.69 11.84 11.57
C TRP A 134 -6.34 11.24 11.98
N ILE A 135 -5.21 11.98 11.96
CA ILE A 135 -3.95 11.47 12.52
C ILE A 135 -4.10 11.24 14.03
N ARG A 136 -4.79 12.15 14.73
CA ARG A 136 -5.11 12.01 16.16
C ARG A 136 -5.95 10.78 16.43
N TYR A 137 -6.94 10.50 15.58
CA TYR A 137 -7.76 9.29 15.70
C TYR A 137 -6.91 8.02 15.71
N TYR A 138 -6.01 7.86 14.73
CA TYR A 138 -5.12 6.69 14.68
C TYR A 138 -4.07 6.70 15.79
N ALA A 139 -3.49 7.85 16.13
CA ALA A 139 -2.50 7.98 17.20
C ALA A 139 -3.05 7.61 18.59
N THR A 140 -4.35 7.76 18.78
CA THR A 140 -5.05 7.47 20.05
C THR A 140 -5.93 6.22 19.97
N GLU A 141 -5.82 5.42 18.91
CA GLU A 141 -6.62 4.22 18.70
C GLU A 141 -8.14 4.48 18.78
N GLY A 142 -8.57 5.59 18.19
CA GLY A 142 -9.97 6.01 18.12
C GLY A 142 -10.54 6.65 19.39
N ARG A 143 -9.70 6.94 20.38
CA ARG A 143 -10.16 7.62 21.62
C ARG A 143 -10.40 9.11 21.44
N GLU A 144 -9.68 9.75 20.54
CA GLU A 144 -9.78 11.16 20.20
C GLU A 144 -9.76 11.36 18.69
N GLY A 145 -10.38 12.43 18.20
CA GLY A 145 -10.44 12.75 16.79
C GLY A 145 -11.50 11.93 16.05
N SER A 146 -11.45 11.99 14.73
CA SER A 146 -12.36 11.29 13.82
C SER A 146 -11.54 10.58 12.73
N PRO A 147 -11.97 9.41 12.23
CA PRO A 147 -11.25 8.76 11.14
C PRO A 147 -11.30 9.59 9.85
N LEU A 148 -10.65 9.12 8.80
CA LEU A 148 -10.76 9.73 7.47
C LEU A 148 -12.23 9.80 7.04
N PRO A 149 -12.64 10.88 6.34
CA PRO A 149 -14.06 11.14 6.08
C PRO A 149 -14.69 10.17 5.07
N ASN A 150 -13.89 9.67 4.14
CA ASN A 150 -14.36 8.79 3.07
C ASN A 150 -14.07 7.33 3.42
N LEU A 151 -15.10 6.50 3.41
CA LEU A 151 -14.95 5.06 3.65
C LEU A 151 -14.19 4.38 2.50
N SER A 152 -14.58 4.66 1.25
CA SER A 152 -13.88 4.11 0.09
C SER A 152 -12.98 5.15 -0.54
N HIS A 153 -11.79 4.73 -0.98
CA HIS A 153 -10.75 5.61 -1.50
C HIS A 153 -10.10 5.02 -2.75
N GLY A 154 -9.84 5.87 -3.75
CA GLY A 154 -9.14 5.48 -4.97
C GLY A 154 -7.93 6.36 -5.25
N ALA A 155 -6.75 5.80 -5.11
CA ALA A 155 -5.49 6.42 -5.52
C ALA A 155 -5.25 6.10 -7.00
N LEU A 156 -5.82 6.89 -7.88
CA LEU A 156 -5.91 6.62 -9.31
C LEU A 156 -4.55 6.59 -10.03
N THR A 157 -3.57 7.32 -9.53
CA THR A 157 -2.25 7.40 -10.16
C THR A 157 -1.37 6.24 -9.75
N SER A 158 -1.37 5.87 -8.48
CA SER A 158 -0.62 4.73 -7.96
C SER A 158 -1.37 3.40 -8.08
N GLY A 159 -2.69 3.44 -8.30
CA GLY A 159 -3.53 2.27 -8.57
C GLY A 159 -3.87 1.44 -7.34
N PHE A 160 -4.10 2.08 -6.22
CA PHE A 160 -4.63 1.44 -5.02
C PHE A 160 -6.06 1.87 -4.77
N PHE A 161 -6.94 0.90 -4.60
CA PHE A 161 -8.37 1.14 -4.39
C PHE A 161 -8.83 0.42 -3.13
N THR A 162 -9.49 1.14 -2.25
CA THR A 162 -10.01 0.59 -1.00
C THR A 162 -11.52 0.75 -0.97
N PHE A 163 -12.23 -0.35 -0.76
CA PHE A 163 -13.63 -0.37 -0.36
C PHE A 163 -13.71 -0.64 1.14
N ARG A 164 -14.59 0.07 1.83
CA ARG A 164 -14.67 -0.03 3.28
C ARG A 164 -16.09 0.30 3.75
N ASN A 165 -16.58 -0.43 4.76
CA ASN A 165 -17.86 -0.10 5.43
C ASN A 165 -17.68 0.46 6.85
N GLY A 166 -16.46 0.57 7.34
CA GLY A 166 -16.16 1.09 8.67
C GLY A 166 -14.69 1.13 8.98
N TRP A 167 -14.36 1.63 10.18
CA TRP A 167 -12.99 1.81 10.65
C TRP A 167 -12.65 0.92 11.85
N LYS A 168 -13.64 0.16 12.38
CA LYS A 168 -13.46 -0.73 13.53
C LYS A 168 -13.09 -2.14 13.10
N GLN A 169 -12.70 -2.97 14.06
CA GLN A 169 -12.22 -4.34 13.83
C GLN A 169 -13.23 -5.23 13.08
N ASP A 170 -14.52 -4.99 13.27
CA ASP A 170 -15.62 -5.70 12.63
C ASP A 170 -15.92 -5.20 11.20
N ALA A 171 -15.19 -4.21 10.71
CA ALA A 171 -15.40 -3.69 9.37
C ALA A 171 -14.99 -4.70 8.28
N THR A 172 -15.59 -4.51 7.11
CA THR A 172 -15.19 -5.15 5.86
C THR A 172 -14.33 -4.18 5.07
N VAL A 173 -13.13 -4.60 4.67
CA VAL A 173 -12.19 -3.78 3.90
C VAL A 173 -11.56 -4.62 2.79
N MET A 174 -11.74 -4.20 1.55
CA MET A 174 -11.01 -4.77 0.42
C MET A 174 -10.04 -3.72 -0.12
N VAL A 175 -8.78 -4.11 -0.29
CA VAL A 175 -7.77 -3.29 -0.96
C VAL A 175 -7.39 -3.99 -2.26
N VAL A 176 -7.46 -3.27 -3.39
CA VAL A 176 -7.10 -3.76 -4.72
C VAL A 176 -5.88 -2.99 -5.21
N LYS A 177 -4.90 -3.70 -5.75
CA LYS A 177 -3.73 -3.13 -6.43
C LYS A 177 -3.84 -3.34 -7.93
N ALA A 178 -4.03 -2.27 -8.69
CA ALA A 178 -4.14 -2.26 -10.15
C ALA A 178 -3.60 -0.93 -10.69
N GLY A 179 -2.29 -0.76 -10.65
CA GLY A 179 -1.61 0.51 -10.92
C GLY A 179 -0.55 0.44 -12.01
N PRO A 180 0.33 1.42 -12.07
CA PRO A 180 1.45 1.45 -12.99
C PRO A 180 2.44 0.33 -12.69
N LYS A 181 3.42 0.16 -13.58
CA LYS A 181 4.59 -0.65 -13.29
C LYS A 181 5.35 -0.02 -12.13
N GLY A 182 5.43 -0.77 -11.02
CA GLY A 182 6.22 -0.35 -9.86
C GLY A 182 7.72 -0.53 -10.09
N GLU A 183 8.50 0.10 -9.21
CA GLU A 183 9.95 0.06 -9.24
C GLU A 183 10.50 -0.91 -8.17
N TRP A 184 11.68 -1.41 -8.34
CA TRP A 184 12.52 -2.18 -7.40
C TRP A 184 11.85 -3.31 -6.61
N HIS A 185 10.97 -3.00 -5.67
CA HIS A 185 10.31 -3.97 -4.77
C HIS A 185 8.96 -4.47 -5.26
N CYS A 186 8.51 -3.98 -6.41
CA CYS A 186 7.27 -4.45 -7.01
C CYS A 186 7.40 -5.90 -7.47
N GLN A 187 6.37 -6.69 -7.19
CA GLN A 187 6.24 -8.06 -7.67
C GLN A 187 5.29 -8.13 -8.88
N PRO A 188 5.21 -9.24 -9.60
CA PRO A 188 4.24 -9.44 -10.69
C PRO A 188 2.85 -9.79 -10.12
N ASP A 189 2.27 -8.85 -9.34
CA ASP A 189 1.06 -8.99 -8.53
C ASP A 189 -0.08 -8.04 -8.94
N ASN A 190 0.05 -7.35 -10.07
CA ASN A 190 -0.96 -6.38 -10.51
C ASN A 190 -2.33 -7.05 -10.75
N GLY A 191 -3.40 -6.39 -10.34
CA GLY A 191 -4.75 -6.94 -10.33
C GLY A 191 -5.08 -7.79 -9.09
N THR A 192 -4.16 -7.92 -8.11
CA THR A 192 -4.40 -8.60 -6.83
C THR A 192 -5.30 -7.79 -5.91
N PHE A 193 -5.83 -8.47 -4.89
CA PHE A 193 -6.56 -7.84 -3.79
C PHE A 193 -6.30 -8.57 -2.47
N GLU A 194 -6.54 -7.89 -1.37
CA GLU A 194 -6.71 -8.49 -0.04
C GLU A 194 -8.06 -8.11 0.54
N LEU A 195 -8.65 -8.99 1.34
CA LEU A 195 -9.96 -8.79 1.95
C LEU A 195 -9.91 -9.04 3.45
N TRP A 196 -10.11 -7.98 4.21
CA TRP A 196 -10.34 -8.02 5.64
C TRP A 196 -11.84 -8.12 5.94
N PHE A 197 -12.20 -9.03 6.83
CA PHE A 197 -13.57 -9.20 7.28
C PHE A 197 -13.61 -9.61 8.76
N ASN A 198 -14.38 -8.91 9.56
CA ASN A 198 -14.68 -9.23 10.95
C ASN A 198 -13.43 -9.62 11.78
N GLY A 199 -12.40 -8.77 11.76
CA GLY A 199 -11.20 -8.94 12.58
C GLY A 199 -10.10 -9.80 11.97
N ARG A 200 -10.22 -10.22 10.71
CA ARG A 200 -9.26 -11.11 10.04
C ARG A 200 -9.09 -10.79 8.55
N ASN A 201 -7.85 -10.90 8.06
CA ASN A 201 -7.59 -10.88 6.63
C ASN A 201 -7.92 -12.26 6.03
N LEU A 202 -9.02 -12.34 5.27
CA LEU A 202 -9.53 -13.59 4.68
C LEU A 202 -8.77 -14.00 3.42
N PHE A 203 -8.31 -13.04 2.62
CA PHE A 203 -7.55 -13.25 1.39
C PHE A 203 -6.22 -12.52 1.50
N PRO A 204 -5.28 -13.01 2.32
CA PRO A 204 -3.97 -12.39 2.46
C PRO A 204 -3.13 -12.53 1.20
N ASP A 205 -2.21 -11.59 1.00
CA ASP A 205 -1.11 -11.72 0.06
C ASP A 205 0.14 -12.27 0.77
N SER A 206 1.06 -12.85 0.01
CA SER A 206 2.25 -13.52 0.55
C SER A 206 3.40 -12.57 0.90
N GLY A 207 3.42 -11.37 0.34
CA GLY A 207 4.44 -10.36 0.61
C GLY A 207 5.86 -10.79 0.26
N SER A 208 6.82 -10.26 1.00
CA SER A 208 8.24 -10.52 0.76
C SER A 208 8.72 -11.90 1.20
N TYR A 209 8.02 -12.59 2.09
CA TYR A 209 8.47 -13.76 2.84
C TYR A 209 9.78 -13.47 3.60
N VAL A 210 10.93 -13.60 2.93
CA VAL A 210 12.26 -13.25 3.45
C VAL A 210 13.10 -12.57 2.37
N TYR A 211 14.22 -11.92 2.73
CA TYR A 211 15.15 -11.32 1.77
C TYR A 211 16.42 -12.15 1.54
N ALA A 212 16.79 -13.00 2.48
CA ALA A 212 17.97 -13.85 2.40
C ALA A 212 17.75 -15.15 3.17
N GLY A 213 18.47 -16.18 2.78
CA GLY A 213 18.45 -17.50 3.39
C GLY A 213 19.30 -18.48 2.58
N ASP A 214 19.26 -19.74 2.96
CA ASP A 214 19.82 -20.83 2.16
C ASP A 214 19.00 -21.10 0.88
N ASP A 215 19.44 -22.04 0.07
CA ASP A 215 18.82 -22.33 -1.23
C ASP A 215 17.35 -22.77 -1.08
N GLU A 216 16.98 -23.50 -0.02
CA GLU A 216 15.61 -23.94 0.20
C GLU A 216 14.71 -22.77 0.59
N VAL A 217 15.17 -21.89 1.47
CA VAL A 217 14.46 -20.66 1.84
C VAL A 217 14.29 -19.75 0.64
N MET A 218 15.32 -19.64 -0.22
CA MET A 218 15.22 -18.82 -1.43
C MET A 218 14.31 -19.44 -2.50
N LYS A 219 14.16 -20.75 -2.57
CA LYS A 219 13.13 -21.39 -3.41
C LYS A 219 11.71 -21.01 -2.95
N LEU A 220 11.46 -21.03 -1.64
CA LEU A 220 10.17 -20.59 -1.08
C LEU A 220 9.93 -19.11 -1.35
N ARG A 221 10.93 -18.22 -1.15
CA ARG A 221 10.80 -16.81 -1.52
C ARG A 221 10.42 -16.65 -2.99
N ASN A 222 11.10 -17.34 -3.90
CA ASN A 222 10.81 -17.26 -5.33
C ASN A 222 9.43 -17.80 -5.68
N TRP A 223 8.91 -18.77 -4.93
CA TRP A 223 7.57 -19.29 -5.07
C TRP A 223 6.54 -18.24 -4.62
N PHE A 224 6.72 -17.66 -3.44
CA PHE A 224 5.81 -16.61 -2.90
C PHE A 224 5.73 -15.36 -3.79
N ARG A 225 6.77 -15.06 -4.55
CA ARG A 225 6.82 -13.92 -5.47
C ARG A 225 6.23 -14.19 -6.87
N ARG A 226 5.70 -15.38 -7.12
CA ARG A 226 5.08 -15.69 -8.42
C ARG A 226 3.68 -15.09 -8.49
N THR A 227 3.24 -14.75 -9.70
CA THR A 227 1.86 -14.29 -9.94
C THR A 227 0.82 -15.26 -9.39
N SER A 228 1.06 -16.57 -9.47
CA SER A 228 0.18 -17.61 -8.92
C SER A 228 0.06 -17.61 -7.40
N SER A 229 0.91 -16.88 -6.69
CA SER A 229 0.84 -16.70 -5.22
C SER A 229 0.08 -15.45 -4.80
N HIS A 230 -0.50 -14.72 -5.74
CA HIS A 230 -1.32 -13.54 -5.51
C HIS A 230 -2.77 -13.79 -5.95
N ASN A 231 -3.70 -13.01 -5.44
CA ASN A 231 -5.13 -13.13 -5.75
C ASN A 231 -5.46 -12.52 -7.13
N THR A 232 -4.91 -13.08 -8.20
CA THR A 232 -5.02 -12.57 -9.56
C THR A 232 -5.03 -13.70 -10.61
N LEU A 233 -5.14 -13.32 -11.88
CA LEU A 233 -5.20 -14.25 -13.01
C LEU A 233 -3.79 -14.63 -13.51
N THR A 234 -3.59 -15.91 -13.87
CA THR A 234 -2.42 -16.39 -14.60
C THR A 234 -2.81 -17.05 -15.93
N LEU A 235 -1.90 -16.99 -16.92
CA LEU A 235 -1.93 -17.77 -18.16
C LEU A 235 -0.78 -18.76 -18.14
N ASP A 236 -1.09 -20.07 -18.22
CA ASP A 236 -0.13 -21.19 -18.17
C ASP A 236 0.77 -21.13 -16.91
N GLU A 237 0.25 -20.64 -15.78
CA GLU A 237 0.97 -20.43 -14.52
C GLU A 237 2.22 -19.54 -14.61
N LYS A 238 2.38 -18.81 -15.72
CA LYS A 238 3.52 -17.91 -15.91
C LYS A 238 3.33 -16.62 -15.11
N ASN A 239 4.44 -16.00 -14.74
CA ASN A 239 4.41 -14.67 -14.14
C ASN A 239 3.90 -13.65 -15.17
N LEU A 240 3.03 -12.74 -14.72
CA LEU A 240 2.61 -11.61 -15.54
C LEU A 240 3.80 -10.67 -15.78
N GLN A 241 3.75 -9.96 -16.88
CA GLN A 241 4.62 -8.81 -17.09
C GLN A 241 4.10 -7.65 -16.23
N THR A 242 5.01 -6.93 -15.57
CA THR A 242 4.66 -5.72 -14.82
C THR A 242 4.31 -4.62 -15.79
N THR A 243 3.06 -4.58 -16.22
CA THR A 243 2.52 -3.60 -17.15
C THR A 243 1.59 -2.65 -16.42
N GLN A 244 1.36 -1.50 -17.01
CA GLN A 244 0.46 -0.51 -16.44
C GLN A 244 -0.99 -0.96 -16.59
N SER A 245 -1.71 -1.08 -15.49
CA SER A 245 -3.14 -1.28 -15.46
C SER A 245 -3.89 -0.01 -15.85
N VAL A 246 -5.10 -0.17 -16.36
CA VAL A 246 -5.98 0.93 -16.75
C VAL A 246 -7.25 0.86 -15.90
N THR A 247 -7.53 1.91 -15.13
CA THR A 247 -8.81 2.08 -14.45
C THR A 247 -9.85 2.50 -15.47
N LYS A 248 -10.88 1.70 -15.65
CA LYS A 248 -12.00 1.97 -16.58
C LYS A 248 -13.14 2.68 -15.87
N LEU A 249 -13.37 2.33 -14.61
CA LEU A 249 -14.39 2.94 -13.76
C LEU A 249 -13.94 2.90 -12.30
N TRP A 250 -14.13 3.99 -11.60
CA TRP A 250 -14.07 4.07 -10.15
C TRP A 250 -15.25 4.88 -9.66
N GLN A 251 -16.17 4.25 -8.96
CA GLN A 251 -17.36 4.84 -8.39
C GLN A 251 -17.43 4.45 -6.90
N PRO A 252 -16.92 5.29 -5.98
CA PRO A 252 -16.85 4.97 -4.56
C PRO A 252 -18.13 5.27 -3.77
N GLU A 253 -19.13 5.84 -4.41
CA GLU A 253 -20.34 6.33 -3.75
C GLU A 253 -21.57 5.51 -4.12
N GLY A 254 -22.61 5.58 -3.26
CA GLY A 254 -23.87 4.89 -3.46
C GLY A 254 -23.90 3.48 -2.85
N ASN A 255 -25.02 2.79 -3.07
CA ASN A 255 -25.22 1.44 -2.57
C ASN A 255 -24.44 0.39 -3.37
N GLU A 256 -24.06 0.72 -4.59
CA GLU A 256 -23.21 -0.10 -5.45
C GLU A 256 -21.94 0.67 -5.77
N GLN A 257 -20.88 0.40 -5.02
CA GLN A 257 -19.57 0.97 -5.29
C GLN A 257 -18.85 0.06 -6.29
N ILE A 258 -18.18 0.66 -7.28
CA ILE A 258 -17.69 -0.09 -8.44
C ILE A 258 -16.24 0.28 -8.77
N LEU A 259 -15.42 -0.74 -8.97
CA LEU A 259 -14.11 -0.62 -9.60
C LEU A 259 -14.06 -1.54 -10.84
N VAL A 260 -13.64 -0.99 -11.97
CA VAL A 260 -13.31 -1.79 -13.15
C VAL A 260 -11.89 -1.48 -13.60
N THR A 261 -11.03 -2.48 -13.65
CA THR A 261 -9.65 -2.36 -14.11
C THR A 261 -9.36 -3.31 -15.26
N GLU A 262 -8.51 -2.90 -16.19
CA GLU A 262 -7.93 -3.76 -17.22
C GLU A 262 -6.42 -3.84 -17.00
N ASN A 263 -5.92 -5.06 -16.87
CA ASN A 263 -4.53 -5.38 -16.65
C ASN A 263 -4.00 -6.15 -17.86
N PRO A 264 -3.17 -5.56 -18.74
CA PRO A 264 -2.60 -6.25 -19.90
C PRO A 264 -1.45 -7.16 -19.47
N HIS A 265 -1.78 -8.25 -18.77
CA HIS A 265 -0.85 -9.13 -18.09
C HIS A 265 0.05 -9.92 -19.03
N TYR A 266 -0.48 -10.33 -20.20
CA TYR A 266 0.20 -11.19 -21.18
C TYR A 266 -0.03 -10.67 -22.58
N GLU A 267 0.85 -11.04 -23.50
CA GLU A 267 0.63 -10.76 -24.91
C GLU A 267 -0.66 -11.41 -25.38
N GLY A 268 -1.54 -10.63 -26.00
CA GLY A 268 -2.85 -11.09 -26.48
C GLY A 268 -3.88 -11.37 -25.40
N LEU A 269 -3.61 -11.04 -24.10
CA LEU A 269 -4.58 -11.24 -23.03
C LEU A 269 -4.57 -10.08 -22.04
N LYS A 270 -5.75 -9.54 -21.78
CA LYS A 270 -6.02 -8.62 -20.68
C LYS A 270 -6.86 -9.32 -19.63
N HIS A 271 -6.51 -9.16 -18.39
CA HIS A 271 -7.37 -9.46 -17.26
C HIS A 271 -8.22 -8.23 -16.94
N ARG A 272 -9.52 -8.29 -17.18
CA ARG A 272 -10.47 -7.29 -16.69
C ARG A 272 -11.07 -7.81 -15.40
N ARG A 273 -10.89 -7.05 -14.33
CA ARG A 273 -11.50 -7.30 -13.03
C ARG A 273 -12.50 -6.20 -12.72
N SER A 274 -13.75 -6.60 -12.49
CA SER A 274 -14.80 -5.74 -11.99
C SER A 274 -15.14 -6.14 -10.57
N VAL A 275 -15.08 -5.18 -9.64
CA VAL A 275 -15.40 -5.38 -8.23
C VAL A 275 -16.60 -4.51 -7.91
N PHE A 276 -17.65 -5.11 -7.38
CA PHE A 276 -18.84 -4.44 -6.90
C PHE A 276 -18.94 -4.64 -5.39
N PHE A 277 -19.01 -3.57 -4.62
CA PHE A 277 -19.28 -3.62 -3.20
C PHE A 277 -20.74 -3.19 -3.00
N VAL A 278 -21.61 -4.15 -2.78
CA VAL A 278 -23.05 -3.98 -2.79
C VAL A 278 -23.58 -3.81 -1.37
N ASP A 279 -24.37 -2.74 -1.17
CA ASP A 279 -24.97 -2.36 0.12
C ASP A 279 -23.95 -2.31 1.28
N GLN A 280 -22.67 -2.11 0.97
CA GLN A 280 -21.56 -2.18 1.92
C GLN A 280 -21.52 -3.50 2.73
N SER A 281 -22.02 -4.57 2.16
CA SER A 281 -22.27 -5.85 2.83
C SER A 281 -21.52 -7.03 2.18
N TYR A 282 -21.51 -7.12 0.85
CA TYR A 282 -20.87 -8.22 0.13
C TYR A 282 -20.21 -7.74 -1.15
N PHE A 283 -19.24 -8.52 -1.63
CA PHE A 283 -18.56 -8.25 -2.89
C PHE A 283 -19.05 -9.21 -3.99
N VAL A 284 -19.18 -8.66 -5.20
CA VAL A 284 -19.24 -9.44 -6.43
C VAL A 284 -17.98 -9.12 -7.22
N ILE A 285 -17.20 -10.14 -7.54
CA ILE A 285 -15.99 -10.03 -8.38
C ILE A 285 -16.26 -10.74 -9.69
N VAL A 286 -16.05 -10.02 -10.80
CA VAL A 286 -16.15 -10.57 -12.14
C VAL A 286 -14.78 -10.48 -12.80
N ASP A 287 -14.18 -11.63 -13.11
CA ASP A 287 -12.92 -11.74 -13.80
C ASP A 287 -13.12 -12.21 -15.23
N GLU A 288 -12.60 -11.44 -16.17
CA GLU A 288 -12.69 -11.73 -17.61
C GLU A 288 -11.29 -11.83 -18.20
N ALA A 289 -11.02 -12.90 -18.93
CA ALA A 289 -9.85 -13.06 -19.79
C ALA A 289 -10.21 -12.56 -21.19
N VAL A 290 -9.77 -11.35 -21.53
CA VAL A 290 -10.15 -10.66 -22.77
C VAL A 290 -8.99 -10.68 -23.76
N GLY A 291 -9.18 -11.30 -24.91
CA GLY A 291 -8.17 -11.38 -25.97
C GLY A 291 -8.21 -12.70 -26.74
N ASP A 292 -7.15 -12.97 -27.50
CA ASP A 292 -7.03 -14.14 -28.38
C ASP A 292 -5.84 -15.06 -27.99
N ALA A 293 -5.17 -14.78 -26.90
CA ALA A 293 -4.11 -15.64 -26.37
C ALA A 293 -4.61 -17.07 -26.15
N LYS A 294 -3.73 -18.03 -26.38
CA LYS A 294 -4.01 -19.46 -26.17
C LYS A 294 -3.27 -19.96 -24.93
N GLY A 295 -3.93 -20.81 -24.17
CA GLY A 295 -3.36 -21.40 -22.95
C GLY A 295 -4.45 -21.67 -21.91
N THR A 296 -4.00 -22.11 -20.74
CA THR A 296 -4.86 -22.33 -19.58
C THR A 296 -4.90 -21.08 -18.71
N VAL A 297 -6.11 -20.55 -18.50
CA VAL A 297 -6.34 -19.44 -17.59
C VAL A 297 -6.67 -20.00 -16.21
N ASN A 298 -5.93 -19.56 -15.19
CA ASN A 298 -6.23 -19.86 -13.79
C ASN A 298 -6.53 -18.54 -13.04
N LEU A 299 -7.55 -18.57 -12.21
CA LEU A 299 -7.84 -17.55 -11.20
C LEU A 299 -7.35 -18.08 -9.86
N ASN A 300 -6.43 -17.35 -9.24
CA ASN A 300 -5.84 -17.72 -7.98
C ASN A 300 -6.51 -16.92 -6.86
N TYR A 301 -6.97 -17.61 -5.82
CA TYR A 301 -7.54 -17.03 -4.60
C TYR A 301 -6.93 -17.74 -3.40
N HIS A 302 -6.22 -17.01 -2.56
CA HIS A 302 -5.52 -17.53 -1.40
C HIS A 302 -6.31 -17.17 -0.14
N LEU A 303 -6.79 -18.20 0.54
CA LEU A 303 -7.49 -18.03 1.82
C LEU A 303 -6.48 -18.07 2.98
N CYS A 304 -6.80 -17.34 4.04
CA CYS A 304 -6.07 -17.48 5.30
C CYS A 304 -6.25 -18.89 5.86
N GLU A 305 -5.39 -19.27 6.82
CA GLU A 305 -5.45 -20.56 7.49
C GLU A 305 -6.83 -20.75 8.17
N GLY A 306 -7.44 -21.92 7.93
CA GLY A 306 -8.76 -22.28 8.48
C GLY A 306 -9.33 -23.51 7.82
N THR A 307 -10.52 -23.93 8.28
CA THR A 307 -11.24 -25.06 7.68
C THR A 307 -12.03 -24.57 6.46
N VAL A 308 -11.85 -25.25 5.34
CA VAL A 308 -12.56 -24.96 4.09
C VAL A 308 -13.44 -26.16 3.72
N ASN A 309 -14.73 -25.92 3.50
CA ASN A 309 -15.67 -26.90 2.99
C ASN A 309 -16.13 -26.46 1.61
N VAL A 310 -16.03 -27.35 0.62
CA VAL A 310 -16.45 -27.10 -0.77
C VAL A 310 -17.68 -27.97 -1.08
N ASP A 311 -18.75 -27.33 -1.50
CA ASP A 311 -19.91 -28.02 -2.08
C ASP A 311 -19.86 -27.84 -3.61
N ASP A 312 -19.34 -28.83 -4.31
CA ASP A 312 -19.20 -28.81 -5.77
C ASP A 312 -20.55 -28.74 -6.50
N LYS A 313 -21.67 -29.14 -5.87
CA LYS A 313 -22.99 -29.10 -6.50
C LYS A 313 -23.59 -27.70 -6.52
N SER A 314 -23.43 -26.99 -5.43
CA SER A 314 -23.91 -25.61 -5.31
C SER A 314 -22.85 -24.57 -5.70
N HIS A 315 -21.61 -25.00 -5.93
CA HIS A 315 -20.43 -24.14 -6.13
C HIS A 315 -20.22 -23.17 -4.95
N ILE A 316 -20.48 -23.65 -3.74
CA ILE A 316 -20.30 -22.86 -2.51
C ILE A 316 -19.06 -23.35 -1.78
N LEU A 317 -18.21 -22.40 -1.43
CA LEU A 317 -17.10 -22.58 -0.51
C LEU A 317 -17.46 -21.89 0.80
N THR A 318 -17.38 -22.62 1.90
CA THR A 318 -17.59 -22.08 3.25
C THR A 318 -16.31 -22.23 4.07
N THR A 319 -16.04 -21.25 4.88
CA THR A 319 -14.87 -21.23 5.77
C THR A 319 -15.32 -21.05 7.22
N ALA A 320 -14.58 -21.69 8.13
CA ALA A 320 -14.74 -21.50 9.56
C ALA A 320 -13.37 -21.13 10.15
N TYR A 321 -13.28 -19.97 10.77
CA TYR A 321 -12.06 -19.41 11.33
C TYR A 321 -12.22 -19.15 12.83
#